data_56f52368f02a9ff220ef788cc76c6874
#
_entry.id   56f52368f02a9ff220ef788cc76c6874
#
_cell.length_a   1.000
_cell.length_b   1.000
_cell.length_c   1.000
_cell.angle_alpha   90.00
_cell.angle_beta   90.00
_cell.angle_gamma   90.00
#
_symmetry.space_group_name_H-M   'P 1'
#
loop_
_entity.id
_entity.type
_entity.pdbx_description
1 polymer ?
#
loop_
_entity_poly.entity_id
_entity_poly.type
_entity_poly.pdbx_seq_one_letter_code
_entity_poly.pdbx_strand_id
1 'polypeptide(L)'
;MSTKFNDDTFASLPFPLRSSREILSMDPTNLFDGAKDFFGSGLHRNKSGWIQPKAEVSTIDIGRLKILATKTTPCISFEEGSGVSTLAMSRYGDCHRYRDGRTIYEIEPGDMHLSPRTGGTADVGCFSGFILEIDHRRLSRVLGVLGKGEDVDLTRPFLLKGNNNTKDHAGNGALWSCISLIDQVIGECCYATEVLSLDDQIYRLLALGLFKTQGRLETIQKRWKTRPNNWTEQVDNLVDYIRANSHLPLTLTDLEEASNYSARHLQNLFRDKLDCTPMQFVRRQRLQRAMERLENSGDGDTVTNIARDCGYRFTSSFSTDFQKEFGISPSSVLRGSRGSGHRC
;
A
#
# COMPACT_ATOMS: atom_id res chain seq x y z
N MET A 1 -14.44 22.06 30.50
CA MET A 1 -13.65 23.26 30.12
C MET A 1 -13.45 23.22 28.62
N SER A 2 -14.08 24.13 27.88
CA SER A 2 -13.94 24.22 26.42
C SER A 2 -12.60 24.90 26.13
N THR A 3 -11.58 24.11 25.81
CA THR A 3 -10.36 24.66 25.24
C THR A 3 -10.72 25.26 23.89
N LYS A 4 -10.65 26.60 23.79
CA LYS A 4 -10.69 27.28 22.50
C LYS A 4 -9.50 26.76 21.69
N PHE A 5 -9.78 25.90 20.70
CA PHE A 5 -8.77 25.47 19.76
C PHE A 5 -8.33 26.70 18.95
N ASN A 6 -7.04 26.95 18.92
CA ASN A 6 -6.47 28.14 18.31
C ASN A 6 -5.96 27.77 16.90
N ASP A 7 -6.16 28.63 15.91
CA ASP A 7 -5.62 28.50 14.54
C ASP A 7 -4.09 28.27 14.55
N ASP A 8 -3.41 28.75 15.59
CA ASP A 8 -1.97 28.58 15.80
C ASP A 8 -1.56 27.11 15.94
N THR A 9 -2.42 26.23 16.51
CA THR A 9 -2.10 24.81 16.66
C THR A 9 -2.03 24.10 15.31
N PHE A 10 -2.99 24.37 14.42
CA PHE A 10 -2.96 23.81 13.06
C PHE A 10 -1.76 24.34 12.27
N ALA A 11 -1.49 25.64 12.33
CA ALA A 11 -0.38 26.27 11.61
C ALA A 11 0.98 25.70 12.05
N SER A 12 1.15 25.41 13.36
CA SER A 12 2.40 24.89 13.94
C SER A 12 2.64 23.41 13.68
N LEU A 13 1.60 22.62 13.32
CA LEU A 13 1.77 21.21 13.01
C LEU A 13 2.55 21.05 11.69
N PRO A 14 3.61 20.23 11.65
CA PRO A 14 4.28 19.93 10.39
C PRO A 14 3.38 19.06 9.49
N PHE A 15 3.46 19.26 8.17
CA PHE A 15 2.88 18.32 7.22
C PHE A 15 3.65 16.98 7.30
N PRO A 16 2.99 15.81 7.19
CA PRO A 16 3.64 14.53 7.48
C PRO A 16 4.69 14.12 6.43
N LEU A 17 4.61 14.64 5.20
CA LEU A 17 5.60 14.42 4.15
C LEU A 17 6.67 15.51 4.16
N ARG A 18 7.89 15.12 3.76
CA ARG A 18 9.03 16.04 3.55
C ARG A 18 9.27 16.39 2.09
N SER A 19 8.81 15.53 1.17
CA SER A 19 8.96 15.75 -0.28
C SER A 19 8.07 16.90 -0.75
N SER A 20 8.56 17.70 -1.71
CA SER A 20 7.83 18.80 -2.36
C SER A 20 6.76 18.24 -3.31
N ARG A 21 5.66 17.75 -2.76
CA ARG A 21 4.49 17.29 -3.52
C ARG A 21 3.42 18.35 -3.53
N GLU A 22 2.52 18.25 -4.49
CA GLU A 22 1.33 19.05 -4.52
C GLU A 22 0.49 18.78 -3.26
N ILE A 23 0.31 19.82 -2.46
CA ILE A 23 -0.54 19.82 -1.27
C ILE A 23 -1.78 20.59 -1.61
N LEU A 24 -2.93 19.90 -1.58
CA LEU A 24 -4.22 20.51 -1.77
C LEU A 24 -4.78 20.98 -0.42
N SER A 25 -5.19 22.23 -0.34
CA SER A 25 -5.89 22.77 0.83
C SER A 25 -7.39 22.74 0.59
N MET A 26 -8.14 22.18 1.53
CA MET A 26 -9.59 22.04 1.42
C MET A 26 -10.30 22.12 2.78
N ASP A 27 -11.61 22.27 2.75
CA ASP A 27 -12.44 22.07 3.94
C ASP A 27 -12.44 20.59 4.33
N PRO A 28 -12.24 20.25 5.63
CA PRO A 28 -12.25 18.84 6.09
C PRO A 28 -13.53 18.09 5.75
N THR A 29 -14.68 18.77 5.62
CA THR A 29 -15.94 18.13 5.19
C THR A 29 -15.87 17.60 3.76
N ASN A 30 -15.03 18.21 2.92
CA ASN A 30 -14.78 17.80 1.55
C ASN A 30 -13.64 16.80 1.41
N LEU A 31 -12.98 16.43 2.51
CA LEU A 31 -11.84 15.51 2.51
C LEU A 31 -12.21 14.16 1.87
N PHE A 32 -13.41 13.66 2.17
CA PHE A 32 -13.91 12.43 1.54
C PHE A 32 -14.56 12.68 0.18
N ASP A 33 -15.12 13.85 -0.08
CA ASP A 33 -15.67 14.19 -1.40
C ASP A 33 -14.56 14.36 -2.45
N GLY A 34 -13.46 15.01 -2.09
CA GLY A 34 -12.25 15.10 -2.91
C GLY A 34 -11.44 13.80 -2.98
N ALA A 35 -11.68 12.88 -2.04
CA ALA A 35 -11.01 11.58 -1.92
C ALA A 35 -12.01 10.41 -2.04
N LYS A 36 -13.19 10.60 -2.62
CA LYS A 36 -14.17 9.52 -2.86
C LYS A 36 -13.61 8.36 -3.64
N ASP A 37 -12.74 8.64 -4.60
CA ASP A 37 -11.99 7.64 -5.34
C ASP A 37 -10.91 6.98 -4.46
N PHE A 38 -10.65 7.52 -3.27
CA PHE A 38 -9.61 7.10 -2.36
C PHE A 38 -10.14 6.26 -1.19
N PHE A 39 -11.24 6.67 -0.52
CA PHE A 39 -11.70 6.06 0.73
C PHE A 39 -13.15 5.54 0.71
N GLY A 40 -13.82 5.57 -0.43
CA GLY A 40 -15.24 5.26 -0.47
C GLY A 40 -16.10 6.33 0.21
N SER A 41 -17.26 5.96 0.74
CA SER A 41 -18.17 6.89 1.41
C SER A 41 -17.81 7.06 2.88
N GLY A 42 -17.33 8.22 3.25
CA GLY A 42 -17.18 8.67 4.64
C GLY A 42 -17.70 10.10 4.79
N LEU A 43 -18.21 10.42 5.96
CA LEU A 43 -18.65 11.77 6.28
C LEU A 43 -17.74 12.37 7.33
N HIS A 44 -17.19 13.56 7.03
CA HIS A 44 -16.55 14.40 8.03
C HIS A 44 -17.51 15.52 8.44
N ARG A 45 -17.56 15.79 9.74
CA ARG A 45 -18.24 16.95 10.28
C ARG A 45 -17.24 17.79 11.06
N ASN A 46 -17.24 19.08 10.81
CA ASN A 46 -16.46 20.01 11.61
C ASN A 46 -17.01 20.06 13.04
N LYS A 47 -16.10 20.09 14.02
CA LYS A 47 -16.50 20.35 15.40
C LYS A 47 -16.98 21.80 15.55
N SER A 48 -18.05 21.99 16.30
CA SER A 48 -18.54 23.33 16.64
C SER A 48 -17.46 24.14 17.37
N GLY A 49 -17.25 25.38 16.96
CA GLY A 49 -16.27 26.30 17.57
C GLY A 49 -15.04 26.59 16.73
N TRP A 50 -14.86 25.94 15.58
CA TRP A 50 -13.83 26.30 14.61
C TRP A 50 -14.36 27.34 13.63
N ILE A 51 -13.60 28.44 13.49
CA ILE A 51 -13.98 29.58 12.65
C ILE A 51 -13.68 29.28 11.18
N GLN A 52 -12.63 28.52 10.89
CA GLN A 52 -12.21 28.11 9.56
C GLN A 52 -11.61 26.68 9.59
N PRO A 53 -12.43 25.67 9.39
CA PRO A 53 -11.93 24.31 9.28
C PRO A 53 -11.02 24.18 8.05
N LYS A 54 -9.86 23.52 8.22
CA LYS A 54 -8.84 23.36 7.17
C LYS A 54 -8.33 21.93 7.13
N ALA A 55 -8.10 21.42 5.95
CA ALA A 55 -7.33 20.21 5.70
C ALA A 55 -6.31 20.46 4.60
N GLU A 56 -5.11 19.96 4.81
CA GLU A 56 -4.06 19.88 3.80
C GLU A 56 -3.83 18.41 3.48
N VAL A 57 -3.80 18.06 2.20
CA VAL A 57 -3.73 16.67 1.76
C VAL A 57 -2.77 16.49 0.60
N SER A 58 -2.12 15.33 0.55
CA SER A 58 -1.34 14.85 -0.60
C SER A 58 -1.52 13.35 -0.73
N THR A 59 -1.71 12.86 -1.95
CA THR A 59 -1.95 11.45 -2.22
C THR A 59 -0.72 10.76 -2.79
N ILE A 60 -0.53 9.51 -2.40
CA ILE A 60 0.56 8.65 -2.86
C ILE A 60 -0.04 7.32 -3.29
N ASP A 61 0.22 6.92 -4.52
CA ASP A 61 -0.12 5.59 -5.05
C ASP A 61 1.13 4.75 -5.18
N ILE A 62 1.15 3.58 -4.53
CA ILE A 62 2.24 2.60 -4.61
C ILE A 62 1.66 1.26 -4.98
N GLY A 63 1.86 0.84 -6.22
CA GLY A 63 1.25 -0.39 -6.70
C GLY A 63 -0.27 -0.35 -6.51
N ARG A 64 -0.77 -1.13 -5.54
CA ARG A 64 -2.20 -1.17 -5.18
C ARG A 64 -2.52 -0.47 -3.88
N LEU A 65 -1.53 0.04 -3.21
CA LEU A 65 -1.71 0.74 -1.95
C LEU A 65 -1.92 2.23 -2.21
N LYS A 66 -2.95 2.78 -1.61
CA LYS A 66 -3.22 4.21 -1.60
C LYS A 66 -2.89 4.77 -0.23
N ILE A 67 -2.14 5.84 -0.19
CA ILE A 67 -1.73 6.56 1.02
C ILE A 67 -2.18 8.01 0.91
N LEU A 68 -2.91 8.48 1.89
CA LEU A 68 -3.22 9.89 2.07
C LEU A 68 -2.33 10.46 3.17
N ALA A 69 -1.47 11.38 2.83
CA ALA A 69 -0.81 12.24 3.79
C ALA A 69 -1.74 13.42 4.09
N THR A 70 -2.08 13.65 5.34
CA THR A 70 -3.04 14.68 5.69
C THR A 70 -2.71 15.38 6.99
N LYS A 71 -3.11 16.65 7.05
CA LYS A 71 -3.09 17.49 8.23
C LYS A 71 -4.45 18.16 8.32
N THR A 72 -5.15 18.01 9.45
CA THR A 72 -6.51 18.53 9.61
C THR A 72 -6.71 19.28 10.93
N THR A 73 -7.63 20.24 10.92
CA THR A 73 -8.26 20.78 12.12
C THR A 73 -9.19 19.74 12.74
N PRO A 74 -9.58 19.88 14.02
CA PRO A 74 -10.47 18.92 14.68
C PRO A 74 -11.78 18.66 13.93
N CYS A 75 -12.09 17.38 13.74
CA CYS A 75 -13.30 16.96 13.04
C CYS A 75 -13.87 15.67 13.66
N ILE A 76 -15.07 15.30 13.27
CA ILE A 76 -15.66 13.99 13.55
C ILE A 76 -15.73 13.24 12.22
N SER A 77 -15.07 12.12 12.15
CA SER A 77 -15.09 11.23 10.99
C SER A 77 -16.07 10.09 11.24
N PHE A 78 -16.93 9.83 10.26
CA PHE A 78 -17.84 8.70 10.23
C PHE A 78 -17.39 7.80 9.08
N GLU A 79 -16.92 6.60 9.41
CA GLU A 79 -16.65 5.57 8.41
C GLU A 79 -17.93 4.73 8.25
N GLU A 80 -18.62 4.85 7.12
CA GLU A 80 -19.65 3.89 6.76
C GLU A 80 -18.97 2.62 6.27
N GLY A 81 -19.53 1.46 6.60
CA GLY A 81 -18.97 0.15 6.25
C GLY A 81 -18.79 -0.04 4.74
N SER A 82 -17.75 0.56 4.19
CA SER A 82 -17.42 0.54 2.75
C SER A 82 -16.81 -0.78 2.26
N GLY A 83 -16.60 -1.73 3.19
CA GLY A 83 -15.88 -2.96 2.89
C GLY A 83 -14.35 -2.80 2.83
N VAL A 84 -13.86 -1.59 3.04
CA VAL A 84 -12.44 -1.23 3.13
C VAL A 84 -12.11 -0.91 4.59
N SER A 85 -10.91 -1.27 5.02
CA SER A 85 -10.37 -0.82 6.31
C SER A 85 -9.38 0.30 6.08
N THR A 86 -9.30 1.23 7.01
CA THR A 86 -8.31 2.30 6.99
C THR A 86 -7.28 2.08 8.10
N LEU A 87 -6.00 2.22 7.77
CA LEU A 87 -4.93 2.31 8.75
C LEU A 87 -4.59 3.78 8.95
N ALA A 88 -5.03 4.35 10.06
CA ALA A 88 -4.66 5.70 10.46
C ALA A 88 -3.36 5.66 11.28
N MET A 89 -2.39 6.48 10.90
CA MET A 89 -1.08 6.60 11.51
C MET A 89 -0.91 8.04 11.99
N SER A 90 -1.15 8.30 13.27
CA SER A 90 -1.01 9.63 13.85
C SER A 90 0.48 9.93 14.11
N ARG A 91 1.01 10.99 13.50
CA ARG A 91 2.42 11.38 13.68
C ARG A 91 2.57 12.54 14.65
N TYR A 92 1.71 13.54 14.48
CA TYR A 92 1.69 14.76 15.28
C TYR A 92 0.25 15.17 15.55
N GLY A 93 0.04 15.95 16.58
CA GLY A 93 -1.26 16.52 16.91
C GLY A 93 -1.79 16.04 18.25
N ASP A 94 -3.12 16.01 18.36
CA ASP A 94 -3.83 15.67 19.59
C ASP A 94 -4.13 14.16 19.66
N CYS A 95 -4.52 13.71 20.84
CA CYS A 95 -5.12 12.40 21.01
C CYS A 95 -6.47 12.31 20.28
N HIS A 96 -6.72 11.20 19.61
CA HIS A 96 -7.96 10.90 18.91
C HIS A 96 -8.73 9.83 19.65
N ARG A 97 -10.07 9.79 19.44
CA ARG A 97 -10.93 8.76 20.02
C ARG A 97 -11.71 8.08 18.91
N TYR A 98 -11.44 6.80 18.73
CA TYR A 98 -12.22 5.96 17.84
C TYR A 98 -13.26 5.19 18.64
N ARG A 99 -14.51 5.18 18.16
CA ARG A 99 -15.62 4.47 18.78
C ARG A 99 -16.10 3.35 17.87
N ASP A 100 -16.06 2.13 18.41
CA ASP A 100 -16.69 0.95 17.85
C ASP A 100 -17.79 0.47 18.81
N GLY A 101 -19.04 0.74 18.46
CA GLY A 101 -20.17 0.47 19.35
C GLY A 101 -20.02 1.15 20.72
N ARG A 102 -19.81 0.37 21.77
CA ARG A 102 -19.62 0.87 23.14
C ARG A 102 -18.17 1.08 23.54
N THR A 103 -17.23 0.55 22.77
CA THR A 103 -15.80 0.63 23.07
C THR A 103 -15.21 1.92 22.51
N ILE A 104 -14.39 2.59 23.30
CA ILE A 104 -13.65 3.79 22.90
C ILE A 104 -12.17 3.47 22.97
N TYR A 105 -11.48 3.72 21.88
CA TYR A 105 -10.03 3.58 21.74
C TYR A 105 -9.41 4.97 21.75
N GLU A 106 -8.46 5.22 22.64
CA GLU A 106 -7.68 6.44 22.65
C GLU A 106 -6.38 6.21 21.86
N ILE A 107 -6.14 7.07 20.87
CA ILE A 107 -5.05 6.97 19.89
C ILE A 107 -4.17 8.20 20.09
N GLU A 108 -2.97 7.98 20.58
CA GLU A 108 -1.98 9.04 20.79
C GLU A 108 -1.09 9.25 19.58
N PRO A 109 -0.42 10.40 19.42
CA PRO A 109 0.61 10.57 18.40
C PRO A 109 1.69 9.48 18.53
N GLY A 110 2.03 8.85 17.39
CA GLY A 110 2.89 7.68 17.34
C GLY A 110 2.14 6.34 17.27
N ASP A 111 0.88 6.31 17.68
CA ASP A 111 0.03 5.12 17.55
C ASP A 111 -0.46 4.95 16.10
N MET A 112 -0.88 3.72 15.81
CA MET A 112 -1.58 3.37 14.57
C MET A 112 -2.88 2.66 14.91
N HIS A 113 -3.91 2.97 14.16
CA HIS A 113 -5.24 2.40 14.34
C HIS A 113 -5.72 1.79 13.02
N LEU A 114 -6.03 0.49 13.03
CA LEU A 114 -6.69 -0.19 11.92
C LEU A 114 -8.18 -0.25 12.21
N SER A 115 -9.00 0.44 11.41
CA SER A 115 -10.45 0.39 11.51
C SER A 115 -11.01 -0.91 10.92
N PRO A 116 -12.13 -1.45 11.46
CA PRO A 116 -12.79 -2.60 10.89
C PRO A 116 -13.57 -2.22 9.62
N ARG A 117 -13.90 -3.22 8.80
CA ARG A 117 -14.76 -3.02 7.60
C ARG A 117 -16.17 -2.53 7.91
N THR A 118 -16.62 -2.73 9.13
CA THR A 118 -17.95 -2.30 9.59
C THR A 118 -18.06 -0.80 9.80
N GLY A 119 -16.93 -0.10 9.75
CA GLY A 119 -16.86 1.33 10.00
C GLY A 119 -16.91 1.66 11.49
N GLY A 120 -16.95 2.95 11.79
CA GLY A 120 -17.00 3.48 13.14
C GLY A 120 -17.02 4.99 13.15
N THR A 121 -16.84 5.58 14.32
CA THR A 121 -16.80 7.04 14.48
C THR A 121 -15.49 7.44 15.14
N ALA A 122 -14.77 8.35 14.52
CA ALA A 122 -13.56 8.92 15.09
C ALA A 122 -13.80 10.39 15.50
N ASP A 123 -13.52 10.70 16.75
CA ASP A 123 -13.41 12.06 17.26
C ASP A 123 -11.94 12.47 17.15
N VAL A 124 -11.62 13.21 16.09
CA VAL A 124 -10.26 13.58 15.71
C VAL A 124 -9.96 14.98 16.24
N GLY A 125 -8.84 15.13 16.97
CA GLY A 125 -8.26 16.43 17.32
C GLY A 125 -7.52 17.07 16.14
N CYS A 126 -6.61 17.99 16.38
CA CYS A 126 -5.66 18.39 15.35
C CYS A 126 -4.81 17.18 14.97
N PHE A 127 -4.79 16.83 13.70
CA PHE A 127 -4.13 15.63 13.19
C PHE A 127 -3.11 15.98 12.12
N SER A 128 -1.96 15.33 12.18
CA SER A 128 -1.01 15.27 11.07
C SER A 128 -0.44 13.87 11.00
N GLY A 129 -0.69 13.19 9.87
CA GLY A 129 -0.30 11.80 9.72
C GLY A 129 -0.69 11.21 8.38
N PHE A 130 -0.79 9.89 8.35
CA PHE A 130 -1.12 9.14 7.15
C PHE A 130 -2.37 8.30 7.35
N ILE A 131 -3.15 8.15 6.29
CA ILE A 131 -4.28 7.24 6.23
C ILE A 131 -4.04 6.33 5.02
N LEU A 132 -4.02 5.02 5.24
CA LEU A 132 -3.79 4.02 4.22
C LEU A 132 -5.08 3.22 3.99
N GLU A 133 -5.42 3.02 2.73
CA GLU A 133 -6.49 2.09 2.36
C GLU A 133 -5.96 0.66 2.40
N ILE A 134 -6.55 -0.19 3.24
CA ILE A 134 -6.12 -1.57 3.44
C ILE A 134 -7.09 -2.54 2.77
N ASP A 135 -6.63 -3.22 1.74
CA ASP A 135 -7.35 -4.33 1.12
C ASP A 135 -7.39 -5.52 2.08
N HIS A 136 -8.59 -5.82 2.57
CA HIS A 136 -8.83 -6.89 3.53
C HIS A 136 -8.45 -8.28 3.01
N ARG A 137 -8.73 -8.55 1.73
CA ARG A 137 -8.41 -9.85 1.12
C ARG A 137 -6.90 -10.05 1.08
N ARG A 138 -6.17 -8.97 0.71
CA ARG A 138 -4.71 -8.99 0.69
C ARG A 138 -4.14 -9.14 2.10
N LEU A 139 -4.66 -8.39 3.09
CA LEU A 139 -4.20 -8.51 4.48
C LEU A 139 -4.47 -9.90 5.04
N SER A 140 -5.67 -10.46 4.84
CA SER A 140 -6.01 -11.83 5.27
C SER A 140 -5.08 -12.87 4.65
N ARG A 141 -4.74 -12.71 3.38
CA ARG A 141 -3.81 -13.60 2.68
C ARG A 141 -2.40 -13.51 3.28
N VAL A 142 -1.89 -12.30 3.52
CA VAL A 142 -0.58 -12.10 4.18
C VAL A 142 -0.58 -12.70 5.59
N LEU A 143 -1.65 -12.52 6.36
CA LEU A 143 -1.83 -13.13 7.68
C LEU A 143 -1.83 -14.66 7.58
N GLY A 144 -2.56 -15.24 6.63
CA GLY A 144 -2.59 -16.68 6.40
C GLY A 144 -1.21 -17.26 6.08
N VAL A 145 -0.45 -16.62 5.17
CA VAL A 145 0.91 -17.03 4.81
C VAL A 145 1.87 -16.91 5.99
N LEU A 146 1.89 -15.79 6.68
CA LEU A 146 2.80 -15.55 7.80
C LEU A 146 2.39 -16.38 9.03
N GLY A 147 1.11 -16.47 9.33
CA GLY A 147 0.55 -17.18 10.47
C GLY A 147 0.38 -18.70 10.27
N LYS A 148 0.48 -19.19 9.01
CA LYS A 148 0.26 -20.60 8.65
C LYS A 148 -1.07 -21.15 9.19
N GLY A 149 -2.16 -20.47 8.86
CA GLY A 149 -3.50 -20.84 9.26
C GLY A 149 -3.94 -20.29 10.62
N GLU A 150 -3.11 -19.47 11.27
CA GLU A 150 -3.55 -18.65 12.41
C GLU A 150 -4.49 -17.56 11.89
N ASP A 151 -5.72 -17.56 12.38
CA ASP A 151 -6.71 -16.57 12.00
C ASP A 151 -6.62 -15.32 12.90
N VAL A 152 -6.75 -14.14 12.29
CA VAL A 152 -6.81 -12.84 12.96
C VAL A 152 -8.20 -12.26 12.71
N ASP A 153 -8.95 -12.02 13.78
CA ASP A 153 -10.28 -11.42 13.67
C ASP A 153 -10.20 -9.96 13.29
N LEU A 154 -10.27 -9.68 11.99
CA LEU A 154 -10.25 -8.32 11.43
C LEU A 154 -11.62 -7.62 11.49
N THR A 155 -12.63 -8.20 12.17
CA THR A 155 -13.93 -7.54 12.37
C THR A 155 -13.90 -6.50 13.48
N ARG A 156 -12.82 -6.46 14.26
CA ARG A 156 -12.61 -5.52 15.36
C ARG A 156 -11.52 -4.52 15.02
N PRO A 157 -11.57 -3.31 15.59
CA PRO A 157 -10.49 -2.36 15.46
C PRO A 157 -9.23 -2.84 16.19
N PHE A 158 -8.06 -2.51 15.62
CA PHE A 158 -6.78 -2.79 16.24
C PHE A 158 -6.04 -1.49 16.56
N LEU A 159 -5.54 -1.39 17.78
CA LEU A 159 -4.65 -0.34 18.19
C LEU A 159 -3.22 -0.88 18.30
N LEU A 160 -2.35 -0.37 17.48
CA LEU A 160 -0.92 -0.65 17.48
C LEU A 160 -0.22 0.49 18.22
N LYS A 161 0.04 0.31 19.51
CA LYS A 161 0.64 1.33 20.35
C LYS A 161 2.06 1.69 19.87
N GLY A 162 2.31 2.97 19.70
CA GLY A 162 3.65 3.52 19.46
C GLY A 162 4.52 3.26 20.70
N ASN A 163 5.75 2.83 20.50
CA ASN A 163 6.67 2.71 21.63
C ASN A 163 7.46 4.00 21.77
N ASN A 164 7.15 4.80 22.77
CA ASN A 164 7.90 6.01 23.10
C ASN A 164 9.33 5.70 23.61
N ASN A 165 9.66 4.42 23.80
CA ASN A 165 11.00 3.96 24.16
C ASN A 165 11.77 3.50 22.92
N THR A 166 12.77 4.23 22.53
CA THR A 166 13.61 4.12 21.31
C THR A 166 14.35 2.78 21.13
N LYS A 167 14.17 1.79 22.00
CA LYS A 167 14.87 0.50 21.94
C LYS A 167 14.07 -0.66 21.34
N ASP A 168 12.76 -0.52 21.15
CA ASP A 168 11.90 -1.59 20.64
C ASP A 168 11.33 -1.21 19.26
N HIS A 169 12.18 -1.26 18.24
CA HIS A 169 11.81 -1.02 16.83
C HIS A 169 10.96 -2.16 16.20
N ALA A 170 10.58 -3.17 16.97
CA ALA A 170 9.85 -4.31 16.44
C ALA A 170 8.35 -4.01 16.31
N GLY A 171 7.89 -3.80 15.10
CA GLY A 171 6.50 -3.63 14.72
C GLY A 171 6.19 -2.23 14.21
N ASN A 172 5.81 -1.30 15.08
CA ASN A 172 5.34 0.02 14.64
C ASN A 172 6.46 0.91 14.07
N GLY A 173 7.67 0.85 14.64
CA GLY A 173 8.83 1.59 14.15
C GLY A 173 9.23 1.22 12.72
N ALA A 174 9.14 -0.07 12.38
CA ALA A 174 9.43 -0.54 11.04
C ALA A 174 8.40 -0.04 10.00
N LEU A 175 7.11 0.04 10.38
CA LEU A 175 6.07 0.59 9.50
C LEU A 175 6.30 2.10 9.27
N TRP A 176 6.61 2.86 10.32
CA TRP A 176 7.00 4.27 10.21
C TRP A 176 8.24 4.47 9.33
N SER A 177 9.24 3.61 9.48
CA SER A 177 10.45 3.64 8.65
C SER A 177 10.14 3.35 7.18
N CYS A 178 9.24 2.39 6.92
CA CYS A 178 8.79 2.07 5.56
C CYS A 178 8.07 3.27 4.91
N ILE A 179 7.17 3.94 5.61
CA ILE A 179 6.49 5.15 5.11
C ILE A 179 7.49 6.28 4.88
N SER A 180 8.46 6.46 5.77
CA SER A 180 9.51 7.49 5.59
C SER A 180 10.42 7.19 4.39
N LEU A 181 10.72 5.92 4.14
CA LEU A 181 11.46 5.49 2.95
C LEU A 181 10.66 5.77 1.68
N ILE A 182 9.37 5.49 1.69
CA ILE A 182 8.47 5.80 0.58
C ILE A 182 8.51 7.29 0.24
N ASP A 183 8.42 8.16 1.24
CA ASP A 183 8.49 9.61 1.07
C ASP A 183 9.80 10.05 0.39
N GLN A 184 10.94 9.48 0.79
CA GLN A 184 12.23 9.76 0.19
C GLN A 184 12.33 9.24 -1.25
N VAL A 185 11.98 7.97 -1.46
CA VAL A 185 12.17 7.27 -2.74
C VAL A 185 11.26 7.80 -3.83
N ILE A 186 10.01 8.15 -3.50
CA ILE A 186 9.07 8.68 -4.50
C ILE A 186 9.50 10.05 -5.02
N GLY A 187 10.14 10.88 -4.19
CA GLY A 187 10.70 12.17 -4.61
C GLY A 187 11.80 12.02 -5.67
N GLU A 188 12.56 10.93 -5.61
CA GLU A 188 13.71 10.67 -6.47
C GLU A 188 13.39 9.74 -7.65
N CYS A 189 12.60 8.70 -7.41
CA CYS A 189 12.31 7.67 -8.42
C CYS A 189 11.03 6.89 -8.08
N CYS A 190 9.90 7.24 -8.69
CA CYS A 190 8.61 6.54 -8.50
C CYS A 190 8.69 5.03 -8.80
N TYR A 191 9.61 4.62 -9.63
CA TYR A 191 9.90 3.25 -10.02
C TYR A 191 10.50 2.38 -8.89
N ALA A 192 11.26 2.97 -8.00
CA ALA A 192 11.91 2.21 -6.92
C ALA A 192 10.89 1.59 -5.96
N THR A 193 9.69 2.16 -5.83
CA THR A 193 8.63 1.61 -4.98
C THR A 193 8.13 0.25 -5.44
N GLU A 194 8.05 0.02 -6.76
CA GLU A 194 7.67 -1.27 -7.33
C GLU A 194 8.80 -2.29 -7.23
N VAL A 195 10.04 -1.87 -7.56
CA VAL A 195 11.23 -2.74 -7.47
C VAL A 195 11.43 -3.25 -6.04
N LEU A 196 11.18 -2.39 -5.05
CA LEU A 196 11.31 -2.74 -3.64
C LEU A 196 10.06 -3.42 -3.07
N SER A 197 8.97 -3.52 -3.86
CA SER A 197 7.68 -4.07 -3.42
C SER A 197 7.22 -3.45 -2.10
N LEU A 198 7.31 -2.11 -1.99
CA LEU A 198 7.07 -1.41 -0.73
C LEU A 198 5.62 -1.54 -0.25
N ASP A 199 4.67 -1.68 -1.15
CA ASP A 199 3.28 -1.98 -0.83
C ASP A 199 3.14 -3.34 -0.12
N ASP A 200 3.85 -4.38 -0.57
CA ASP A 200 3.84 -5.69 0.08
C ASP A 200 4.55 -5.66 1.45
N GLN A 201 5.62 -4.89 1.58
CA GLN A 201 6.31 -4.69 2.86
C GLN A 201 5.37 -4.07 3.90
N ILE A 202 4.55 -3.10 3.54
CA ILE A 202 3.57 -2.48 4.44
C ILE A 202 2.57 -3.53 4.96
N TYR A 203 2.00 -4.36 4.08
CA TYR A 203 1.06 -5.42 4.51
C TYR A 203 1.73 -6.44 5.43
N ARG A 204 2.99 -6.81 5.17
CA ARG A 204 3.76 -7.73 6.03
C ARG A 204 4.06 -7.12 7.39
N LEU A 205 4.50 -5.87 7.42
CA LEU A 205 4.78 -5.17 8.68
C LEU A 205 3.50 -4.97 9.50
N LEU A 206 2.39 -4.65 8.84
CA LEU A 206 1.09 -4.58 9.49
C LEU A 206 0.68 -5.93 10.07
N ALA A 207 0.79 -7.01 9.32
CA ALA A 207 0.49 -8.36 9.80
C ALA A 207 1.36 -8.76 11.01
N LEU A 208 2.65 -8.47 10.98
CA LEU A 208 3.55 -8.70 12.13
C LEU A 208 3.14 -7.87 13.36
N GLY A 209 2.72 -6.63 13.16
CA GLY A 209 2.16 -5.78 14.22
C GLY A 209 0.90 -6.40 14.84
N LEU A 210 -0.02 -6.90 14.01
CA LEU A 210 -1.25 -7.57 14.47
C LEU A 210 -0.94 -8.85 15.25
N PHE A 211 0.01 -9.67 14.81
CA PHE A 211 0.43 -10.86 15.57
C PHE A 211 1.10 -10.48 16.90
N LYS A 212 1.87 -9.39 16.92
CA LYS A 212 2.49 -8.89 18.17
C LYS A 212 1.44 -8.48 19.19
N THR A 213 0.40 -7.76 18.80
CA THR A 213 -0.68 -7.34 19.71
C THR A 213 -1.45 -8.52 20.28
N GLN A 214 -1.47 -9.65 19.59
CA GLN A 214 -2.10 -10.89 20.05
C GLN A 214 -1.16 -11.84 20.81
N GLY A 215 0.10 -11.46 21.05
CA GLY A 215 1.10 -12.30 21.71
C GLY A 215 1.55 -13.53 20.91
N ARG A 216 1.30 -13.55 19.59
CA ARG A 216 1.54 -14.73 18.72
C ARG A 216 2.87 -14.69 17.96
N LEU A 217 3.61 -13.59 18.05
CA LEU A 217 4.81 -13.36 17.23
C LEU A 217 5.89 -14.43 17.42
N GLU A 218 6.15 -14.85 18.66
CA GLU A 218 7.17 -15.88 18.94
C GLU A 218 6.83 -17.24 18.35
N THR A 219 5.55 -17.64 18.42
CA THR A 219 5.06 -18.90 17.84
C THR A 219 5.28 -18.92 16.34
N ILE A 220 4.99 -17.81 15.67
CA ILE A 220 5.17 -17.66 14.23
C ILE A 220 6.66 -17.72 13.87
N GLN A 221 7.54 -17.03 14.61
CA GLN A 221 8.97 -17.07 14.39
C GLN A 221 9.57 -18.50 14.53
N LYS A 222 9.11 -19.25 15.52
CA LYS A 222 9.55 -20.67 15.69
C LYS A 222 9.15 -21.53 14.49
N ARG A 223 7.92 -21.38 13.97
CA ARG A 223 7.43 -22.12 12.80
C ARG A 223 8.24 -21.85 11.53
N TRP A 224 8.74 -20.63 11.34
CA TRP A 224 9.56 -20.28 10.17
C TRP A 224 10.99 -20.86 10.21
N LYS A 225 11.52 -21.20 11.39
CA LYS A 225 12.84 -21.77 11.55
C LYS A 225 12.93 -23.27 11.22
N THR A 226 11.81 -24.00 11.14
CA THR A 226 11.76 -25.47 11.07
C THR A 226 11.45 -26.05 9.70
N ARG A 227 11.67 -25.33 8.57
CA ARG A 227 11.31 -25.80 7.21
C ARG A 227 12.35 -26.71 6.56
N PRO A 228 11.93 -27.81 5.88
CA PRO A 228 12.82 -28.67 5.07
C PRO A 228 13.14 -28.05 3.71
N ASN A 229 14.33 -28.36 3.20
CA ASN A 229 14.95 -27.84 1.96
C ASN A 229 14.79 -28.84 0.80
N ASN A 230 13.84 -28.64 -0.12
CA ASN A 230 13.80 -29.40 -1.38
C ASN A 230 13.62 -28.40 -2.55
N TRP A 231 14.72 -28.15 -3.31
CA TRP A 231 14.92 -26.88 -4.00
C TRP A 231 14.67 -26.81 -5.52
N THR A 232 14.91 -27.89 -6.25
CA THR A 232 15.16 -27.75 -7.69
C THR A 232 13.90 -27.84 -8.55
N GLU A 233 12.99 -28.74 -8.25
CA GLU A 233 11.78 -29.02 -9.03
C GLU A 233 10.70 -27.94 -8.86
N GLN A 234 10.72 -27.21 -7.76
CA GLN A 234 9.70 -26.22 -7.42
C GLN A 234 9.96 -24.85 -8.06
N VAL A 235 11.19 -24.55 -8.48
CA VAL A 235 11.50 -23.27 -9.16
C VAL A 235 10.88 -23.25 -10.54
N ASP A 236 11.02 -24.34 -11.29
CA ASP A 236 10.49 -24.42 -12.64
C ASP A 236 8.96 -24.29 -12.63
N ASN A 237 8.29 -24.97 -11.69
CA ASN A 237 6.85 -24.82 -11.47
C ASN A 237 6.43 -23.38 -11.14
N LEU A 238 7.22 -22.68 -10.33
CA LEU A 238 6.93 -21.29 -9.98
C LEU A 238 7.20 -20.34 -11.15
N VAL A 239 8.24 -20.57 -11.93
CA VAL A 239 8.52 -19.84 -13.17
C VAL A 239 7.36 -19.99 -14.15
N ASP A 240 6.85 -21.21 -14.34
CA ASP A 240 5.71 -21.47 -15.22
C ASP A 240 4.42 -20.85 -14.68
N TYR A 241 4.21 -20.89 -13.36
CA TYR A 241 3.11 -20.19 -12.72
C TYR A 241 3.16 -18.68 -12.99
N ILE A 242 4.35 -18.05 -12.85
CA ILE A 242 4.53 -16.63 -13.14
C ILE A 242 4.28 -16.33 -14.62
N ARG A 243 4.80 -17.14 -15.54
CA ARG A 243 4.57 -16.99 -16.99
C ARG A 243 3.09 -17.00 -17.33
N ALA A 244 2.35 -17.96 -16.78
CA ALA A 244 0.92 -18.09 -17.01
C ALA A 244 0.11 -16.92 -16.43
N ASN A 245 0.51 -16.38 -15.26
CA ASN A 245 -0.27 -15.45 -14.48
C ASN A 245 0.31 -14.03 -14.42
N SER A 246 1.39 -13.71 -15.15
CA SER A 246 2.07 -12.41 -15.09
C SER A 246 1.16 -11.21 -15.40
N HIS A 247 0.12 -11.40 -16.20
CA HIS A 247 -0.90 -10.40 -16.52
C HIS A 247 -1.83 -10.07 -15.36
N LEU A 248 -1.90 -10.95 -14.35
CA LEU A 248 -2.64 -10.72 -13.14
C LEU A 248 -1.82 -9.85 -12.18
N PRO A 249 -2.47 -9.22 -11.22
CA PRO A 249 -1.80 -8.38 -10.23
C PRO A 249 -1.06 -9.23 -9.17
N LEU A 250 -0.07 -10.00 -9.60
CA LEU A 250 0.73 -10.83 -8.72
C LEU A 250 1.50 -9.98 -7.69
N THR A 251 1.49 -10.46 -6.47
CA THR A 251 2.30 -9.95 -5.35
C THR A 251 3.30 -11.01 -4.90
N LEU A 252 4.30 -10.62 -4.11
CA LEU A 252 5.23 -11.56 -3.53
C LEU A 252 4.52 -12.60 -2.64
N THR A 253 3.43 -12.20 -1.98
CA THR A 253 2.58 -13.09 -1.18
C THR A 253 1.89 -14.16 -2.04
N ASP A 254 1.43 -13.82 -3.24
CA ASP A 254 0.85 -14.79 -4.17
C ASP A 254 1.90 -15.86 -4.57
N LEU A 255 3.15 -15.44 -4.74
CA LEU A 255 4.24 -16.36 -5.05
C LEU A 255 4.63 -17.24 -3.85
N GLU A 256 4.54 -16.72 -2.63
CA GLU A 256 4.73 -17.50 -1.40
C GLU A 256 3.63 -18.56 -1.23
N GLU A 257 2.38 -18.19 -1.50
CA GLU A 257 1.26 -19.14 -1.48
C GLU A 257 1.44 -20.24 -2.53
N ALA A 258 1.76 -19.85 -3.76
CA ALA A 258 1.93 -20.79 -4.88
C ALA A 258 3.09 -21.76 -4.67
N SER A 259 4.17 -21.31 -4.01
CA SER A 259 5.39 -22.09 -3.83
C SER A 259 5.55 -22.72 -2.44
N ASN A 260 4.76 -22.30 -1.46
CA ASN A 260 4.97 -22.61 -0.05
C ASN A 260 6.32 -22.14 0.51
N TYR A 261 7.02 -21.21 -0.16
CA TYR A 261 8.28 -20.62 0.29
C TYR A 261 8.09 -19.25 0.91
N SER A 262 8.99 -18.86 1.82
CA SER A 262 9.01 -17.49 2.34
C SER A 262 9.56 -16.51 1.32
N ALA A 263 9.20 -15.23 1.44
CA ALA A 263 9.71 -14.14 0.58
C ALA A 263 11.24 -14.13 0.51
N ARG A 264 11.92 -14.26 1.65
CA ARG A 264 13.38 -14.31 1.71
C ARG A 264 13.95 -15.48 0.91
N HIS A 265 13.30 -16.63 1.00
CA HIS A 265 13.69 -17.82 0.29
C HIS A 265 13.53 -17.64 -1.22
N LEU A 266 12.36 -17.11 -1.64
CA LEU A 266 12.12 -16.81 -3.05
C LEU A 266 13.11 -15.79 -3.60
N GLN A 267 13.44 -14.76 -2.84
CA GLN A 267 14.42 -13.76 -3.25
C GLN A 267 15.81 -14.36 -3.46
N ASN A 268 16.26 -15.21 -2.53
CA ASN A 268 17.54 -15.90 -2.69
C ASN A 268 17.52 -16.84 -3.88
N LEU A 269 16.48 -17.63 -4.03
CA LEU A 269 16.31 -18.60 -5.09
C LEU A 269 16.33 -17.97 -6.49
N PHE A 270 15.57 -16.88 -6.67
CA PHE A 270 15.53 -16.15 -7.93
C PHE A 270 16.85 -15.43 -8.21
N ARG A 271 17.51 -14.91 -7.18
CA ARG A 271 18.85 -14.32 -7.35
C ARG A 271 19.88 -15.36 -7.76
N ASP A 272 19.88 -16.52 -7.12
CA ASP A 272 20.87 -17.58 -7.38
C ASP A 272 20.67 -18.26 -8.75
N LYS A 273 19.41 -18.39 -9.21
CA LYS A 273 19.09 -19.12 -10.45
C LYS A 273 18.84 -18.21 -11.66
N LEU A 274 18.33 -17.01 -11.47
CA LEU A 274 17.83 -16.14 -12.53
C LEU A 274 18.43 -14.73 -12.48
N ASP A 275 19.34 -14.48 -11.53
CA ASP A 275 20.01 -13.18 -11.31
C ASP A 275 19.03 -11.99 -11.23
N CYS A 276 17.87 -12.22 -10.62
CA CYS A 276 16.86 -11.19 -10.44
C CYS A 276 16.00 -11.48 -9.19
N THR A 277 15.19 -10.52 -8.78
CA THR A 277 14.16 -10.77 -7.78
C THR A 277 12.90 -11.41 -8.40
N PRO A 278 12.05 -12.10 -7.61
CA PRO A 278 10.79 -12.66 -8.10
C PRO A 278 9.93 -11.61 -8.82
N MET A 279 9.81 -10.41 -8.26
CA MET A 279 9.00 -9.34 -8.85
C MET A 279 9.63 -8.71 -10.09
N GLN A 280 10.97 -8.68 -10.19
CA GLN A 280 11.66 -8.32 -11.43
C GLN A 280 11.39 -9.35 -12.54
N PHE A 281 11.33 -10.63 -12.17
CA PHE A 281 10.97 -11.68 -13.12
C PHE A 281 9.53 -11.54 -13.62
N VAL A 282 8.56 -11.34 -12.72
CA VAL A 282 7.16 -11.04 -13.09
C VAL A 282 7.08 -9.88 -14.08
N ARG A 283 7.82 -8.82 -13.83
CA ARG A 283 7.86 -7.64 -14.68
C ARG A 283 8.45 -7.93 -16.06
N ARG A 284 9.57 -8.69 -16.15
CA ARG A 284 10.12 -9.10 -17.45
C ARG A 284 9.09 -9.90 -18.26
N GLN A 285 8.34 -10.80 -17.62
CA GLN A 285 7.29 -11.57 -18.30
C GLN A 285 6.16 -10.67 -18.81
N ARG A 286 5.75 -9.64 -18.06
CA ARG A 286 4.79 -8.63 -18.53
C ARG A 286 5.27 -7.87 -19.75
N LEU A 287 6.53 -7.44 -19.73
CA LEU A 287 7.14 -6.70 -20.84
C LEU A 287 7.29 -7.57 -22.09
N GLN A 288 7.69 -8.83 -21.94
CA GLN A 288 7.78 -9.78 -23.02
C GLN A 288 6.42 -9.99 -23.69
N ARG A 289 5.38 -10.26 -22.88
CA ARG A 289 3.99 -10.40 -23.37
C ARG A 289 3.50 -9.13 -24.06
N ALA A 290 3.87 -7.96 -23.56
CA ALA A 290 3.50 -6.69 -24.18
C ALA A 290 4.21 -6.48 -25.52
N MET A 291 5.48 -6.86 -25.65
CA MET A 291 6.21 -6.82 -26.92
C MET A 291 5.51 -7.69 -27.97
N GLU A 292 5.22 -8.95 -27.64
CA GLU A 292 4.51 -9.88 -28.53
C GLU A 292 3.15 -9.32 -28.99
N ARG A 293 2.41 -8.68 -28.08
CA ARG A 293 1.12 -8.06 -28.40
C ARG A 293 1.25 -6.80 -29.23
N LEU A 294 2.29 -6.00 -29.02
CA LEU A 294 2.57 -4.80 -29.83
C LEU A 294 2.98 -5.16 -31.25
N GLU A 295 3.80 -6.21 -31.42
CA GLU A 295 4.23 -6.71 -32.72
C GLU A 295 3.06 -7.32 -33.53
N ASN A 296 2.12 -7.96 -32.84
CA ASN A 296 0.94 -8.61 -33.42
C ASN A 296 -0.34 -7.78 -33.22
N SER A 297 -0.22 -6.45 -33.09
CA SER A 297 -1.36 -5.58 -32.81
C SER A 297 -2.31 -5.46 -33.98
N GLY A 298 -3.62 -5.48 -33.69
CA GLY A 298 -4.69 -5.26 -34.64
C GLY A 298 -5.20 -3.81 -34.68
N ASP A 299 -6.20 -3.59 -35.55
CA ASP A 299 -6.90 -2.31 -35.60
C ASP A 299 -7.65 -2.07 -34.27
N GLY A 300 -7.38 -0.92 -33.65
CA GLY A 300 -8.00 -0.55 -32.37
C GLY A 300 -7.12 -0.79 -31.12
N ASP A 301 -6.03 -1.54 -31.23
CA ASP A 301 -5.10 -1.69 -30.11
C ASP A 301 -4.39 -0.37 -29.77
N THR A 302 -4.33 -0.04 -28.49
CA THR A 302 -3.58 1.13 -28.00
C THR A 302 -2.52 0.70 -27.01
N VAL A 303 -1.46 1.47 -26.90
CA VAL A 303 -0.42 1.25 -25.88
C VAL A 303 -1.01 1.13 -24.48
N THR A 304 -2.02 1.94 -24.17
CA THR A 304 -2.70 1.95 -22.87
C THR A 304 -3.47 0.65 -22.62
N ASN A 305 -4.19 0.14 -23.63
CA ASN A 305 -4.95 -1.10 -23.48
C ASN A 305 -3.99 -2.29 -23.33
N ILE A 306 -2.96 -2.36 -24.16
CA ILE A 306 -1.94 -3.42 -24.10
C ILE A 306 -1.23 -3.42 -22.76
N ALA A 307 -0.82 -2.24 -22.25
CA ALA A 307 -0.19 -2.13 -20.95
C ALA A 307 -1.08 -2.67 -19.82
N ARG A 308 -2.36 -2.27 -19.81
CA ARG A 308 -3.35 -2.75 -18.82
C ARG A 308 -3.56 -4.26 -18.89
N ASP A 309 -3.72 -4.81 -20.09
CA ASP A 309 -3.94 -6.24 -20.31
C ASP A 309 -2.71 -7.09 -19.96
N CYS A 310 -1.51 -6.47 -19.97
CA CYS A 310 -0.27 -7.09 -19.52
C CYS A 310 0.02 -6.88 -18.02
N GLY A 311 -0.93 -6.31 -17.27
CA GLY A 311 -0.84 -6.19 -15.82
C GLY A 311 -0.20 -4.90 -15.31
N TYR A 312 -0.02 -3.89 -16.16
CA TYR A 312 0.40 -2.56 -15.72
C TYR A 312 -0.81 -1.69 -15.37
N ARG A 313 -0.73 -1.05 -14.22
CA ARG A 313 -1.77 -0.11 -13.77
C ARG A 313 -1.63 1.26 -14.44
N PHE A 314 -0.40 1.71 -14.64
CA PHE A 314 -0.09 3.02 -15.21
C PHE A 314 0.70 2.89 -16.52
N THR A 315 0.23 3.53 -17.57
CA THR A 315 0.88 3.52 -18.89
C THR A 315 2.25 4.22 -18.86
N SER A 316 2.44 5.20 -17.98
CA SER A 316 3.72 5.89 -17.80
C SER A 316 4.80 4.93 -17.27
N SER A 317 4.50 4.18 -16.21
CA SER A 317 5.42 3.16 -15.68
C SER A 317 5.74 2.10 -16.74
N PHE A 318 4.71 1.63 -17.46
CA PHE A 318 4.90 0.70 -18.56
C PHE A 318 5.86 1.23 -19.64
N SER A 319 5.64 2.45 -20.10
CA SER A 319 6.47 3.05 -21.18
C SER A 319 7.92 3.20 -20.76
N THR A 320 8.16 3.62 -19.51
CA THR A 320 9.51 3.74 -18.95
C THR A 320 10.20 2.39 -18.86
N ASP A 321 9.50 1.38 -18.34
CA ASP A 321 10.03 0.02 -18.18
C ASP A 321 10.33 -0.63 -19.52
N PHE A 322 9.40 -0.50 -20.46
CA PHE A 322 9.52 -1.03 -21.81
C PHE A 322 10.71 -0.45 -22.54
N GLN A 323 10.87 0.88 -22.49
CA GLN A 323 12.01 1.55 -23.11
C GLN A 323 13.35 1.16 -22.45
N LYS A 324 13.35 0.96 -21.14
CA LYS A 324 14.55 0.50 -20.42
C LYS A 324 14.93 -0.94 -20.78
N GLU A 325 13.96 -1.83 -20.94
CA GLU A 325 14.20 -3.25 -21.25
C GLU A 325 14.58 -3.46 -22.71
N PHE A 326 13.89 -2.78 -23.66
CA PHE A 326 14.03 -3.03 -25.09
C PHE A 326 14.76 -1.93 -25.86
N GLY A 327 15.06 -0.79 -25.25
CA GLY A 327 15.73 0.34 -25.91
C GLY A 327 14.83 1.15 -26.84
N ILE A 328 13.58 0.75 -27.05
CA ILE A 328 12.61 1.37 -27.97
C ILE A 328 11.30 1.69 -27.25
N SER A 329 10.54 2.67 -27.74
CA SER A 329 9.27 3.00 -27.12
C SER A 329 8.15 2.04 -27.57
N PRO A 330 7.13 1.74 -26.71
CA PRO A 330 5.98 0.93 -27.08
C PRO A 330 5.23 1.49 -28.30
N SER A 331 5.14 2.82 -28.38
CA SER A 331 4.47 3.52 -29.49
C SER A 331 5.20 3.35 -30.83
N SER A 332 6.52 3.18 -30.81
CA SER A 332 7.31 2.92 -32.01
C SER A 332 7.05 1.51 -32.55
N VAL A 333 6.99 0.52 -31.66
CA VAL A 333 6.66 -0.87 -32.04
C VAL A 333 5.25 -0.93 -32.63
N LEU A 334 4.26 -0.34 -31.94
CA LEU A 334 2.87 -0.32 -32.39
C LEU A 334 2.70 0.34 -33.76
N ARG A 335 3.46 1.40 -34.06
CA ARG A 335 3.43 2.04 -35.40
C ARG A 335 4.10 1.19 -36.46
N GLY A 336 5.17 0.49 -36.13
CA GLY A 336 5.86 -0.43 -37.03
C GLY A 336 5.01 -1.61 -37.47
N SER A 337 4.27 -2.23 -36.55
CA SER A 337 3.38 -3.36 -36.84
C SER A 337 2.24 -2.97 -37.78
N ARG A 338 1.65 -1.78 -37.61
CA ARG A 338 0.60 -1.25 -38.50
C ARG A 338 1.09 -0.87 -39.90
N GLY A 339 2.37 -0.47 -40.00
CA GLY A 339 2.98 -0.13 -41.29
C GLY A 339 3.31 -1.35 -42.16
N SER A 340 3.46 -2.53 -41.56
CA SER A 340 3.78 -3.78 -42.27
C SER A 340 2.53 -4.49 -42.82
N GLY A 341 1.34 -4.20 -42.28
CA GLY A 341 0.07 -4.83 -42.71
C GLY A 341 -0.57 -4.25 -43.97
N HIS A 342 0.00 -3.21 -44.59
CA HIS A 342 -0.54 -2.59 -45.81
C HIS A 342 0.30 -2.86 -47.07
N ARG A 343 1.15 -3.88 -47.07
CA ARG A 343 1.84 -4.35 -48.25
C ARG A 343 1.41 -5.79 -48.57
N CYS A 344 0.23 -5.94 -49.10
CA CYS A 344 -0.21 -7.06 -49.94
C CYS A 344 -1.09 -6.51 -51.03
#